data_8ee91a3a93ede8961f42f30fb0327d0b
#
_entry.id   8ee91a3a93ede8961f42f30fb0327d0b
#
_cell.length_a   1.000
_cell.length_b   1.000
_cell.length_c   1.000
_cell.angle_alpha   90.00
_cell.angle_beta   90.00
_cell.angle_gamma   90.00
#
_symmetry.space_group_name_H-M   'P 1'
#
loop_
_entity.id
_entity.type
_entity.pdbx_description
1 polymer ?
#
loop_
_entity_poly.entity_id
_entity_poly.type
_entity_poly.pdbx_seq_one_letter_code
_entity_poly.pdbx_strand_id
1 'polypeptide(L)'
;MAFWWASQGSNYPAAIAQGSLWTCVNVNGRLPQDRALLQQIRPGDIVFHHYREYLRAVSTARSRYREAPRPPDYPTEHENLDDGWQVDVEPIVTDLQLHFSRVAELLPHGPPGPLNKNGVPQQKYLSALTTEQGSALLRELGLLDSVDADDDHGVGTEWPITATDVAGWTARRVEQTALRLSLFGGRTDGECGICGRTLPSSLLVAGHIKPRALCTDAERLDFPSVAMLTCTLGCDALFENRYITVDSSGTIVPGCTSEHPAVAASVSALAGLRCIAYTEAREVYFSAHRDLTFAGVGNSTVGSAIVAR
;
A
#
# COMPACT_ATOMS: atom_id res chain seq x y z
N MET A 1 3.07 7.27 6.25
CA MET A 1 2.91 7.39 4.80
C MET A 1 2.30 8.74 4.52
N ALA A 2 2.85 9.42 3.56
CA ALA A 2 2.37 10.72 3.07
C ALA A 2 1.99 10.62 1.59
N PHE A 3 1.28 11.63 1.10
CA PHE A 3 0.89 11.75 -0.29
C PHE A 3 1.60 12.94 -0.93
N TRP A 4 2.10 12.73 -2.12
CA TRP A 4 2.87 13.70 -2.87
C TRP A 4 2.32 13.88 -4.27
N TRP A 5 2.33 15.11 -4.76
CA TRP A 5 2.06 15.45 -6.14
C TRP A 5 3.37 15.89 -6.81
N ALA A 6 3.80 15.16 -7.84
CA ALA A 6 4.99 15.48 -8.62
C ALA A 6 4.59 16.00 -10.01
N SER A 7 4.92 17.26 -10.30
CA SER A 7 4.78 17.83 -11.64
C SER A 7 6.10 17.69 -12.40
N GLN A 8 6.16 16.76 -13.37
CA GLN A 8 7.43 16.31 -13.89
C GLN A 8 7.79 16.88 -15.28
N GLY A 9 6.90 17.61 -15.95
CA GLY A 9 7.20 18.18 -17.27
C GLY A 9 7.79 17.12 -18.21
N SER A 10 8.84 17.48 -18.94
CA SER A 10 9.55 16.59 -19.87
C SER A 10 10.25 15.40 -19.21
N ASN A 11 10.47 15.43 -17.91
CA ASN A 11 11.13 14.33 -17.17
C ASN A 11 10.22 13.11 -16.95
N TYR A 12 8.89 13.25 -17.11
CA TYR A 12 7.93 12.20 -16.79
C TYR A 12 8.25 10.84 -17.46
N PRO A 13 8.50 10.76 -18.77
CA PRO A 13 8.76 9.46 -19.40
C PRO A 13 9.98 8.74 -18.83
N ALA A 14 11.07 9.46 -18.64
CA ALA A 14 12.29 8.90 -18.06
C ALA A 14 12.09 8.52 -16.59
N ALA A 15 11.38 9.35 -15.80
CA ALA A 15 11.08 9.11 -14.41
C ALA A 15 10.31 7.80 -14.20
N ILE A 16 9.27 7.57 -14.99
CA ILE A 16 8.47 6.34 -14.90
C ILE A 16 9.25 5.12 -15.40
N ALA A 17 9.95 5.25 -16.54
CA ALA A 17 10.73 4.13 -17.11
C ALA A 17 11.87 3.67 -16.17
N GLN A 18 12.48 4.60 -15.43
CA GLN A 18 13.58 4.31 -14.52
C GLN A 18 13.14 4.12 -13.07
N GLY A 19 11.85 4.30 -12.76
CA GLY A 19 11.34 4.23 -11.39
C GLY A 19 12.01 5.24 -10.47
N SER A 20 12.13 6.51 -10.88
CA SER A 20 12.85 7.51 -10.10
C SER A 20 12.17 8.88 -10.11
N LEU A 21 12.27 9.58 -9.00
CA LEU A 21 12.08 11.02 -8.90
C LEU A 21 13.46 11.67 -8.74
N TRP A 22 13.84 12.54 -9.65
CA TRP A 22 15.10 13.25 -9.56
C TRP A 22 14.90 14.75 -9.75
N THR A 23 15.63 15.54 -8.99
CA THR A 23 15.66 17.00 -9.13
C THR A 23 17.04 17.55 -8.82
N CYS A 24 17.49 18.56 -9.57
CA CYS A 24 18.71 19.28 -9.23
C CYS A 24 18.51 20.10 -7.95
N VAL A 25 19.58 20.22 -7.16
CA VAL A 25 19.56 20.91 -5.87
C VAL A 25 19.70 22.43 -5.99
N ASN A 26 20.14 22.92 -7.13
CA ASN A 26 20.43 24.34 -7.32
C ASN A 26 19.85 24.85 -8.64
N VAL A 27 19.02 25.88 -8.59
CA VAL A 27 18.53 26.59 -9.76
C VAL A 27 18.92 28.04 -9.60
N ASN A 28 19.81 28.53 -10.47
CA ASN A 28 20.34 29.89 -10.41
C ASN A 28 20.90 30.28 -9.02
N GLY A 29 21.67 29.38 -8.40
CA GLY A 29 22.27 29.63 -7.09
C GLY A 29 21.33 29.52 -5.89
N ARG A 30 20.10 29.03 -6.08
CA ARG A 30 19.11 28.86 -5.01
C ARG A 30 18.49 27.46 -5.05
N LEU A 31 18.17 26.94 -3.87
CA LEU A 31 17.36 25.75 -3.71
C LEU A 31 15.87 26.14 -3.64
N PRO A 32 15.06 25.81 -4.64
CA PRO A 32 13.62 26.01 -4.56
C PRO A 32 13.00 25.13 -3.46
N GLN A 33 12.06 25.69 -2.70
CA GLN A 33 11.42 24.98 -1.58
C GLN A 33 10.67 23.72 -2.01
N ASP A 34 10.02 23.76 -3.17
CA ASP A 34 9.31 22.62 -3.76
C ASP A 34 10.23 21.44 -4.10
N ARG A 35 11.48 21.71 -4.47
CA ARG A 35 12.51 20.68 -4.70
C ARG A 35 13.05 20.12 -3.40
N ALA A 36 13.20 20.96 -2.37
CA ALA A 36 13.62 20.53 -1.04
C ALA A 36 12.63 19.52 -0.39
N LEU A 37 11.37 19.53 -0.80
CA LEU A 37 10.38 18.55 -0.34
C LEU A 37 10.76 17.11 -0.67
N LEU A 38 11.60 16.87 -1.70
CA LEU A 38 12.06 15.51 -2.04
C LEU A 38 12.76 14.84 -0.85
N GLN A 39 13.42 15.60 0.00
CA GLN A 39 14.08 15.09 1.20
C GLN A 39 13.10 14.57 2.27
N GLN A 40 11.82 14.94 2.18
CA GLN A 40 10.80 14.53 3.13
C GLN A 40 10.11 13.22 2.73
N ILE A 41 10.25 12.78 1.48
CA ILE A 41 9.68 11.51 1.01
C ILE A 41 10.28 10.35 1.78
N ARG A 42 9.44 9.41 2.16
CA ARG A 42 9.81 8.19 2.89
C ARG A 42 9.34 6.96 2.14
N PRO A 43 10.03 5.82 2.28
CA PRO A 43 9.53 4.55 1.76
C PRO A 43 8.09 4.31 2.19
N GLY A 44 7.25 3.85 1.25
CA GLY A 44 5.82 3.66 1.43
C GLY A 44 4.94 4.88 1.13
N ASP A 45 5.50 6.07 0.92
CA ASP A 45 4.72 7.24 0.50
C ASP A 45 4.19 7.06 -0.92
N ILE A 46 3.01 7.62 -1.18
CA ILE A 46 2.35 7.59 -2.49
C ILE A 46 2.67 8.87 -3.26
N VAL A 47 3.05 8.71 -4.51
CA VAL A 47 3.36 9.80 -5.43
C VAL A 47 2.41 9.77 -6.61
N PHE A 48 1.70 10.87 -6.81
CA PHE A 48 0.88 11.13 -7.99
C PHE A 48 1.70 11.89 -9.01
N HIS A 49 1.84 11.32 -10.21
CA HIS A 49 2.67 11.88 -11.28
C HIS A 49 1.82 12.67 -12.26
N HIS A 50 1.97 13.98 -12.25
CA HIS A 50 1.32 14.87 -13.19
C HIS A 50 2.26 15.21 -14.36
N TYR A 51 1.74 15.05 -15.58
CA TYR A 51 2.42 15.37 -16.82
C TYR A 51 1.47 16.00 -17.81
N ARG A 52 1.83 17.18 -18.30
CA ARG A 52 0.99 18.02 -19.16
C ARG A 52 -0.35 18.33 -18.47
N GLU A 53 -1.46 17.89 -19.06
CA GLU A 53 -2.82 18.17 -18.56
C GLU A 53 -3.40 17.06 -17.70
N TYR A 54 -2.63 15.97 -17.46
CA TYR A 54 -3.18 14.75 -16.84
C TYR A 54 -2.34 14.26 -15.67
N LEU A 55 -3.00 13.70 -14.69
CA LEU A 55 -2.40 12.75 -13.78
C LEU A 55 -2.22 11.44 -14.55
N ARG A 56 -0.98 11.00 -14.67
CA ARG A 56 -0.56 9.92 -15.57
C ARG A 56 -0.17 8.64 -14.88
N ALA A 57 0.30 8.72 -13.65
CA ALA A 57 0.74 7.55 -12.91
C ALA A 57 0.59 7.76 -11.41
N VAL A 58 0.56 6.65 -10.68
CA VAL A 58 0.72 6.59 -9.23
C VAL A 58 1.85 5.63 -8.94
N SER A 59 2.74 6.02 -8.03
CA SER A 59 3.88 5.20 -7.59
C SER A 59 3.96 5.13 -6.08
N THR A 60 4.66 4.11 -5.57
CA THR A 60 5.10 4.04 -4.17
C THR A 60 6.57 4.41 -4.08
N ALA A 61 6.96 5.25 -3.14
CA ALA A 61 8.36 5.52 -2.84
C ALA A 61 9.02 4.28 -2.23
N ARG A 62 10.20 3.92 -2.74
CA ARG A 62 10.96 2.72 -2.31
C ARG A 62 12.19 3.08 -1.48
N SER A 63 12.68 4.30 -1.58
CA SER A 63 13.84 4.76 -0.84
C SER A 63 13.60 6.11 -0.18
N ARG A 64 14.50 6.47 0.74
CA ARG A 64 14.71 7.86 1.11
C ARG A 64 15.49 8.56 0.00
N TYR A 65 15.51 9.89 0.01
CA TYR A 65 16.35 10.61 -0.91
C TYR A 65 17.83 10.25 -0.71
N ARG A 66 18.56 10.28 -1.81
CA ARG A 66 20.03 10.23 -1.83
C ARG A 66 20.56 11.25 -2.81
N GLU A 67 21.78 11.68 -2.60
CA GLU A 67 22.50 12.44 -3.62
C GLU A 67 22.80 11.53 -4.81
N ALA A 68 22.51 12.01 -6.01
CA ALA A 68 22.71 11.24 -7.23
C ALA A 68 22.90 12.18 -8.41
N PRO A 69 23.77 11.80 -9.37
CA PRO A 69 23.88 12.52 -10.62
C PRO A 69 22.54 12.43 -11.38
N ARG A 70 22.38 13.30 -12.38
CA ARG A 70 21.22 13.26 -13.28
C ARG A 70 21.10 11.88 -13.91
N PRO A 71 19.95 11.21 -13.80
CA PRO A 71 19.75 9.93 -14.43
C PRO A 71 19.86 10.04 -15.98
N PRO A 72 20.34 9.00 -16.66
CA PRO A 72 20.28 8.93 -18.14
C PRO A 72 18.87 9.24 -18.63
N ASP A 73 18.76 9.82 -19.81
CA ASP A 73 17.48 10.16 -20.47
C ASP A 73 16.62 11.25 -19.80
N TYR A 74 17.06 11.77 -18.64
CA TYR A 74 16.44 12.99 -18.12
C TYR A 74 16.87 14.19 -18.97
N PRO A 75 15.91 14.95 -19.52
CA PRO A 75 16.23 16.10 -20.36
C PRO A 75 17.11 17.12 -19.66
N THR A 76 18.05 17.69 -20.40
CA THR A 76 18.89 18.79 -19.97
C THR A 76 18.23 20.12 -20.30
N GLU A 77 17.18 20.51 -19.61
CA GLU A 77 16.45 21.75 -19.91
C GLU A 77 17.15 23.00 -19.37
N HIS A 78 18.08 22.84 -18.45
CA HIS A 78 18.81 23.96 -17.87
C HIS A 78 20.31 23.68 -17.87
N GLU A 79 21.06 24.64 -18.33
CA GLU A 79 22.52 24.70 -18.15
C GLU A 79 22.81 24.55 -16.66
N ASN A 80 23.50 23.56 -16.29
CA ASN A 80 24.00 23.27 -14.94
C ASN A 80 23.24 22.19 -14.19
N LEU A 81 23.95 21.38 -13.62
CA LEU A 81 23.80 20.55 -12.46
C LEU A 81 23.38 19.14 -12.79
N ASP A 82 24.41 18.36 -13.02
CA ASP A 82 24.31 16.91 -13.02
C ASP A 82 24.15 16.36 -11.59
N ASP A 83 24.37 17.21 -10.58
CA ASP A 83 24.21 16.85 -9.19
C ASP A 83 22.78 17.15 -8.69
N GLY A 84 22.19 16.17 -8.04
CA GLY A 84 20.82 16.28 -7.58
C GLY A 84 20.48 15.33 -6.45
N TRP A 85 19.19 15.27 -6.17
CA TRP A 85 18.58 14.35 -5.24
C TRP A 85 17.67 13.39 -5.97
N GLN A 86 17.73 12.12 -5.59
CA GLN A 86 16.92 11.06 -6.14
C GLN A 86 16.18 10.30 -5.04
N VAL A 87 14.93 9.94 -5.35
CA VAL A 87 14.12 8.95 -4.63
C VAL A 87 13.73 7.87 -5.63
N ASP A 88 13.96 6.63 -5.28
CA ASP A 88 13.48 5.51 -6.09
C ASP A 88 12.00 5.29 -5.83
N VAL A 89 11.22 5.15 -6.91
CA VAL A 89 9.78 4.92 -6.85
C VAL A 89 9.43 3.71 -7.70
N GLU A 90 8.40 2.99 -7.29
CA GLU A 90 7.85 1.89 -8.05
C GLU A 90 6.47 2.29 -8.60
N PRO A 91 6.29 2.40 -9.92
CA PRO A 91 5.00 2.65 -10.51
C PRO A 91 4.00 1.52 -10.17
N ILE A 92 2.85 1.89 -9.61
CA ILE A 92 1.73 0.99 -9.30
C ILE A 92 0.78 0.93 -10.49
N VAL A 93 0.48 2.09 -11.05
CA VAL A 93 -0.36 2.24 -12.23
C VAL A 93 0.19 3.35 -13.12
N THR A 94 0.19 3.11 -14.42
CA THR A 94 0.64 4.05 -15.46
C THR A 94 -0.49 4.29 -16.45
N ASP A 95 -0.25 5.19 -17.40
CA ASP A 95 -1.17 5.49 -18.51
C ASP A 95 -2.55 6.02 -18.08
N LEU A 96 -2.63 6.54 -16.86
CA LEU A 96 -3.82 7.23 -16.39
C LEU A 96 -4.12 8.47 -17.22
N GLN A 97 -5.39 8.84 -17.30
CA GLN A 97 -5.87 10.01 -18.05
C GLN A 97 -6.86 10.84 -17.21
N LEU A 98 -6.52 11.11 -15.94
CA LEU A 98 -7.33 12.01 -15.14
C LEU A 98 -6.91 13.45 -15.42
N HIS A 99 -7.76 14.18 -16.14
CA HIS A 99 -7.49 15.57 -16.51
C HIS A 99 -7.47 16.48 -15.28
N PHE A 100 -6.61 17.50 -15.28
CA PHE A 100 -6.44 18.39 -14.12
C PHE A 100 -7.72 19.13 -13.72
N SER A 101 -8.66 19.37 -14.65
CA SER A 101 -9.95 20.00 -14.30
C SER A 101 -10.74 19.14 -13.30
N ARG A 102 -10.68 17.81 -13.44
CA ARG A 102 -11.31 16.90 -12.48
C ARG A 102 -10.56 16.88 -11.15
N VAL A 103 -9.22 16.97 -11.20
CA VAL A 103 -8.41 17.14 -9.98
C VAL A 103 -8.76 18.45 -9.25
N ALA A 104 -9.04 19.52 -10.00
CA ALA A 104 -9.43 20.82 -9.44
C ALA A 104 -10.79 20.80 -8.71
N GLU A 105 -11.66 19.84 -9.03
CA GLU A 105 -12.91 19.65 -8.27
C GLU A 105 -12.68 18.92 -6.93
N LEU A 106 -11.57 18.18 -6.83
CA LEU A 106 -11.26 17.34 -5.67
C LEU A 106 -10.30 18.01 -4.68
N LEU A 107 -9.42 18.89 -5.17
CA LEU A 107 -8.36 19.49 -4.37
C LEU A 107 -8.61 21.00 -4.17
N PRO A 108 -8.24 21.55 -3.01
CA PRO A 108 -8.32 23.00 -2.78
C PRO A 108 -7.38 23.76 -3.71
N HIS A 109 -7.81 24.96 -4.09
CA HIS A 109 -7.03 25.84 -4.94
C HIS A 109 -6.12 26.77 -4.10
N GLY A 110 -4.97 27.06 -4.65
CA GLY A 110 -3.98 27.94 -4.05
C GLY A 110 -2.93 27.23 -3.20
N PRO A 111 -1.88 27.97 -2.78
CA PRO A 111 -0.82 27.41 -1.96
C PRO A 111 -1.34 26.94 -0.57
N PRO A 112 -0.71 25.92 0.02
CA PRO A 112 0.52 25.25 -0.42
C PRO A 112 0.35 24.17 -1.49
N GLY A 113 -0.89 23.84 -1.88
CA GLY A 113 -1.24 22.73 -2.76
C GLY A 113 -0.63 22.76 -4.17
N PRO A 114 -0.93 21.75 -4.99
CA PRO A 114 -0.40 21.64 -6.36
C PRO A 114 -1.09 22.57 -7.36
N LEU A 115 -2.28 23.08 -7.04
CA LEU A 115 -3.08 23.94 -7.90
C LEU A 115 -2.92 25.42 -7.55
N ASN A 116 -2.98 26.30 -8.55
CA ASN A 116 -3.05 27.73 -8.33
C ASN A 116 -4.48 28.17 -7.96
N LYS A 117 -4.70 29.48 -7.77
CA LYS A 117 -6.02 30.02 -7.40
C LYS A 117 -7.13 29.75 -8.44
N ASN A 118 -6.74 29.47 -9.68
CA ASN A 118 -7.66 29.18 -10.78
C ASN A 118 -7.85 27.67 -11.01
N GLY A 119 -7.34 26.80 -10.12
CA GLY A 119 -7.43 25.36 -10.25
C GLY A 119 -6.48 24.74 -11.27
N VAL A 120 -5.51 25.50 -11.79
CA VAL A 120 -4.52 25.01 -12.76
C VAL A 120 -3.28 24.52 -12.02
N PRO A 121 -2.67 23.40 -12.43
CA PRO A 121 -1.43 22.91 -11.84
C PRO A 121 -0.32 23.96 -11.85
N GLN A 122 0.33 24.12 -10.71
CA GLN A 122 1.43 25.06 -10.55
C GLN A 122 2.71 24.49 -11.15
N GLN A 123 3.61 25.37 -11.58
CA GLN A 123 4.96 24.99 -11.99
C GLN A 123 5.85 24.76 -10.77
N LYS A 124 5.46 23.81 -9.95
CA LYS A 124 6.22 23.32 -8.79
C LYS A 124 6.59 21.87 -9.04
N TYR A 125 7.81 21.51 -8.70
CA TYR A 125 8.25 20.13 -8.87
C TYR A 125 7.48 19.17 -7.97
N LEU A 126 7.37 19.50 -6.68
CA LEU A 126 6.72 18.64 -5.68
C LEU A 126 5.78 19.45 -4.78
N SER A 127 4.65 18.88 -4.42
CA SER A 127 3.73 19.42 -3.42
C SER A 127 3.29 18.31 -2.48
N ALA A 128 3.24 18.59 -1.18
CA ALA A 128 2.63 17.68 -0.22
C ALA A 128 1.10 17.74 -0.34
N LEU A 129 0.44 16.60 -0.21
CA LEU A 129 -1.01 16.47 -0.11
C LEU A 129 -1.39 16.01 1.29
N THR A 130 -2.56 16.44 1.78
CA THR A 130 -3.13 15.86 2.99
C THR A 130 -3.61 14.44 2.74
N THR A 131 -3.87 13.70 3.81
CA THR A 131 -4.43 12.35 3.69
C THR A 131 -5.78 12.34 2.98
N GLU A 132 -6.64 13.32 3.27
CA GLU A 132 -7.96 13.47 2.65
C GLU A 132 -7.83 13.72 1.15
N GLN A 133 -6.89 14.58 0.75
CA GLN A 133 -6.62 14.90 -0.65
C GLN A 133 -6.09 13.69 -1.43
N GLY A 134 -5.10 12.98 -0.87
CA GLY A 134 -4.56 11.77 -1.46
C GLY A 134 -5.61 10.67 -1.59
N SER A 135 -6.42 10.47 -0.55
CA SER A 135 -7.51 9.48 -0.57
C SER A 135 -8.61 9.85 -1.57
N ALA A 136 -8.93 11.15 -1.75
CA ALA A 136 -9.88 11.60 -2.75
C ALA A 136 -9.41 11.28 -4.17
N LEU A 137 -8.12 11.53 -4.46
CA LEU A 137 -7.53 11.18 -5.75
C LEU A 137 -7.52 9.67 -6.00
N LEU A 138 -7.18 8.86 -5.00
CA LEU A 138 -7.19 7.41 -5.13
C LEU A 138 -8.60 6.86 -5.40
N ARG A 139 -9.64 7.40 -4.74
CA ARG A 139 -11.04 7.02 -5.01
C ARG A 139 -11.45 7.40 -6.42
N GLU A 140 -11.13 8.60 -6.87
CA GLU A 140 -11.44 9.05 -8.23
C GLU A 140 -10.79 8.17 -9.30
N LEU A 141 -9.61 7.65 -9.01
CA LEU A 141 -8.88 6.72 -9.88
C LEU A 141 -9.38 5.27 -9.77
N GLY A 142 -10.38 4.98 -8.90
CA GLY A 142 -10.84 3.62 -8.63
C GLY A 142 -9.78 2.74 -7.95
N LEU A 143 -8.78 3.34 -7.35
CA LEU A 143 -7.68 2.66 -6.65
C LEU A 143 -7.95 2.51 -5.14
N LEU A 144 -9.02 3.13 -4.66
CA LEU A 144 -9.52 3.04 -3.29
C LEU A 144 -11.02 2.78 -3.37
N ASP A 145 -11.47 1.61 -2.93
CA ASP A 145 -12.90 1.28 -2.94
C ASP A 145 -13.68 2.15 -1.92
N SER A 146 -14.91 2.47 -2.26
CA SER A 146 -15.82 3.19 -1.36
C SER A 146 -16.22 2.38 -0.12
N VAL A 147 -15.94 1.08 -0.12
CA VAL A 147 -16.26 0.14 0.98
C VAL A 147 -15.30 0.28 2.15
N ASP A 148 -14.08 0.81 1.93
CA ASP A 148 -13.12 1.06 3.03
C ASP A 148 -13.55 2.19 3.99
N ALA A 149 -14.72 2.81 3.73
CA ALA A 149 -15.30 3.79 4.65
C ALA A 149 -16.13 3.13 5.77
N ASP A 150 -16.54 1.87 5.61
CA ASP A 150 -17.49 1.18 6.49
C ASP A 150 -16.94 -0.09 7.18
N ASP A 151 -15.62 -0.36 7.09
CA ASP A 151 -15.02 -1.48 7.85
C ASP A 151 -14.79 -1.10 9.33
N ASP A 152 -15.77 -0.42 9.91
CA ASP A 152 -15.96 -0.24 11.35
C ASP A 152 -16.88 -1.35 11.88
N HIS A 153 -16.48 -2.60 11.76
CA HIS A 153 -17.03 -3.70 12.55
C HIS A 153 -16.37 -3.78 13.92
N GLY A 154 -16.18 -2.64 14.55
CA GLY A 154 -15.96 -2.51 15.98
C GLY A 154 -17.33 -2.51 16.67
N VAL A 155 -17.63 -3.58 17.37
CA VAL A 155 -18.74 -3.70 18.36
C VAL A 155 -18.90 -2.38 19.12
N GLY A 156 -20.09 -1.79 19.04
CA GLY A 156 -20.43 -0.54 19.67
C GLY A 156 -20.16 -0.54 21.17
N THR A 157 -19.16 0.19 21.57
CA THR A 157 -18.99 0.80 22.85
C THR A 157 -18.45 2.20 22.59
N GLU A 158 -19.21 3.22 22.98
CA GLU A 158 -18.80 4.62 22.95
C GLU A 158 -17.59 4.82 23.88
N TRP A 159 -16.38 4.71 23.32
CA TRP A 159 -15.16 5.17 23.98
C TRP A 159 -14.79 6.54 23.43
N PRO A 160 -14.38 7.49 24.28
CA PRO A 160 -13.92 8.79 23.79
C PRO A 160 -12.68 8.59 22.92
N ILE A 161 -12.81 8.78 21.60
CA ILE A 161 -11.72 8.70 20.64
C ILE A 161 -10.78 9.87 20.89
N THR A 162 -9.54 9.58 21.23
CA THR A 162 -8.49 10.59 21.41
C THR A 162 -7.85 10.96 20.05
N ALA A 163 -7.23 12.13 19.96
CA ALA A 163 -6.51 12.56 18.75
C ALA A 163 -5.39 11.58 18.32
N THR A 164 -4.84 10.83 19.29
CA THR A 164 -3.83 9.79 19.07
C THR A 164 -4.41 8.55 18.39
N ASP A 165 -5.67 8.21 18.72
CA ASP A 165 -6.37 7.08 18.11
C ASP A 165 -6.67 7.39 16.64
N VAL A 166 -7.14 8.60 16.34
CA VAL A 166 -7.40 9.05 14.96
C VAL A 166 -6.15 8.99 14.09
N ALA A 167 -4.99 9.42 14.59
CA ALA A 167 -3.73 9.36 13.86
C ALA A 167 -3.27 7.92 13.59
N GLY A 168 -3.44 7.01 14.56
CA GLY A 168 -3.12 5.58 14.41
C GLY A 168 -4.03 4.87 13.40
N TRP A 169 -5.32 5.19 13.40
CA TRP A 169 -6.30 4.64 12.45
C TRP A 169 -6.03 5.12 11.02
N THR A 170 -5.73 6.41 10.86
CA THR A 170 -5.39 7.00 9.57
C THR A 170 -4.14 6.34 8.97
N ALA A 171 -3.10 6.12 9.76
CA ALA A 171 -1.88 5.46 9.31
C ALA A 171 -2.12 4.00 8.89
N ARG A 172 -2.98 3.26 9.59
CA ARG A 172 -3.35 1.87 9.22
C ARG A 172 -4.11 1.82 7.89
N ARG A 173 -5.12 2.68 7.72
CA ARG A 173 -5.90 2.75 6.47
C ARG A 173 -5.02 3.05 5.27
N VAL A 174 -4.10 3.96 5.43
CA VAL A 174 -3.20 4.40 4.38
C VAL A 174 -2.20 3.30 3.99
N GLU A 175 -1.67 2.55 4.96
CA GLU A 175 -0.81 1.38 4.70
C GLU A 175 -1.58 0.26 4.01
N GLN A 176 -2.80 -0.03 4.44
CA GLN A 176 -3.67 -1.01 3.81
C GLN A 176 -3.98 -0.64 2.36
N THR A 177 -4.20 0.65 2.09
CA THR A 177 -4.38 1.16 0.73
C THR A 177 -3.13 0.93 -0.11
N ALA A 178 -1.93 1.21 0.40
CA ALA A 178 -0.69 0.98 -0.32
C ALA A 178 -0.43 -0.51 -0.61
N LEU A 179 -0.69 -1.38 0.38
CA LEU A 179 -0.65 -2.82 0.21
C LEU A 179 -1.58 -3.27 -0.92
N ARG A 180 -2.83 -2.80 -0.87
CA ARG A 180 -3.83 -3.12 -1.86
C ARG A 180 -3.42 -2.66 -3.26
N LEU A 181 -2.96 -1.42 -3.41
CA LEU A 181 -2.47 -0.87 -4.66
C LEU A 181 -1.28 -1.68 -5.20
N SER A 182 -0.32 -2.02 -4.36
CA SER A 182 0.84 -2.84 -4.75
C SER A 182 0.44 -4.23 -5.25
N LEU A 183 -0.54 -4.88 -4.61
CA LEU A 183 -0.97 -6.23 -4.96
C LEU A 183 -1.87 -6.27 -6.20
N PHE A 184 -2.71 -5.26 -6.41
CA PHE A 184 -3.58 -5.18 -7.59
C PHE A 184 -2.87 -4.64 -8.84
N GLY A 185 -1.89 -3.75 -8.68
CA GLY A 185 -1.19 -3.14 -9.82
C GLY A 185 -2.14 -2.42 -10.79
N GLY A 186 -3.21 -1.79 -10.27
CA GLY A 186 -4.22 -1.09 -11.08
C GLY A 186 -5.27 -1.99 -11.75
N ARG A 187 -5.26 -3.31 -11.52
CA ARG A 187 -6.27 -4.24 -12.04
C ARG A 187 -7.57 -4.13 -11.23
N THR A 188 -8.71 -4.38 -11.88
CA THR A 188 -10.05 -4.40 -11.27
C THR A 188 -10.42 -5.77 -10.71
N ASP A 189 -9.61 -6.79 -10.97
CA ASP A 189 -9.73 -8.15 -10.49
C ASP A 189 -8.36 -8.66 -10.00
N GLY A 190 -8.37 -9.77 -9.30
CA GLY A 190 -7.16 -10.40 -8.81
C GLY A 190 -7.40 -11.86 -8.46
N GLU A 191 -6.33 -12.57 -8.19
CA GLU A 191 -6.37 -13.97 -7.80
C GLU A 191 -6.18 -14.11 -6.29
N CYS A 192 -7.09 -14.83 -5.63
CA CYS A 192 -6.93 -15.15 -4.21
C CYS A 192 -5.72 -16.05 -4.00
N GLY A 193 -4.73 -15.59 -3.25
CA GLY A 193 -3.49 -16.32 -2.98
C GLY A 193 -3.68 -17.67 -2.27
N ILE A 194 -4.82 -17.86 -1.61
CA ILE A 194 -5.16 -19.13 -0.91
C ILE A 194 -5.88 -20.06 -1.87
N CYS A 195 -7.08 -19.72 -2.36
CA CYS A 195 -7.92 -20.66 -3.12
C CYS A 195 -7.74 -20.56 -4.64
N GLY A 196 -6.97 -19.60 -5.16
CA GLY A 196 -6.70 -19.46 -6.59
C GLY A 196 -7.84 -18.90 -7.43
N ARG A 197 -8.97 -18.51 -6.82
CA ARG A 197 -10.08 -17.95 -7.58
C ARG A 197 -9.78 -16.52 -8.03
N THR A 198 -10.00 -16.24 -9.30
CA THR A 198 -10.02 -14.85 -9.81
C THR A 198 -11.34 -14.19 -9.42
N LEU A 199 -11.27 -13.07 -8.76
CA LEU A 199 -12.41 -12.35 -8.19
C LEU A 199 -12.26 -10.85 -8.43
N PRO A 200 -13.39 -10.11 -8.50
CA PRO A 200 -13.34 -8.65 -8.55
C PRO A 200 -12.69 -8.10 -7.28
N SER A 201 -12.07 -6.93 -7.41
CA SER A 201 -11.35 -6.27 -6.32
C SER A 201 -12.19 -6.07 -5.06
N SER A 202 -13.51 -5.89 -5.18
CA SER A 202 -14.45 -5.76 -4.06
C SER A 202 -14.58 -7.01 -3.18
N LEU A 203 -14.17 -8.19 -3.66
CA LEU A 203 -14.18 -9.45 -2.92
C LEU A 203 -12.78 -9.92 -2.48
N LEU A 204 -11.78 -9.07 -2.65
CA LEU A 204 -10.40 -9.35 -2.29
C LEU A 204 -9.87 -8.29 -1.30
N VAL A 205 -9.16 -8.73 -0.30
CA VAL A 205 -8.45 -7.88 0.66
C VAL A 205 -6.94 -8.16 0.60
N ALA A 206 -6.16 -7.19 1.00
CA ALA A 206 -4.71 -7.33 1.16
C ALA A 206 -4.42 -7.86 2.57
N GLY A 207 -4.29 -9.18 2.69
CA GLY A 207 -3.99 -9.86 3.96
C GLY A 207 -2.47 -9.95 4.20
N HIS A 208 -2.02 -9.63 5.42
CA HIS A 208 -0.62 -9.87 5.80
C HIS A 208 -0.38 -11.38 5.99
N ILE A 209 0.71 -11.90 5.40
CA ILE A 209 1.13 -13.29 5.61
C ILE A 209 1.69 -13.43 7.03
N LYS A 210 2.64 -12.60 7.42
CA LYS A 210 3.10 -12.43 8.80
C LYS A 210 2.30 -11.31 9.45
N PRO A 211 1.69 -11.53 10.63
CA PRO A 211 0.92 -10.49 11.30
C PRO A 211 1.70 -9.17 11.41
N ARG A 212 1.07 -8.08 11.00
CA ARG A 212 1.68 -6.74 10.96
C ARG A 212 2.37 -6.33 12.27
N ALA A 213 1.76 -6.69 13.40
CA ALA A 213 2.29 -6.37 14.73
C ALA A 213 3.67 -7.00 14.99
N LEU A 214 4.01 -8.08 14.28
CA LEU A 214 5.27 -8.79 14.41
C LEU A 214 6.28 -8.44 13.30
N CYS A 215 5.87 -7.63 12.32
CA CYS A 215 6.75 -7.18 11.26
C CYS A 215 7.67 -6.06 11.74
N THR A 216 8.94 -6.14 11.36
CA THR A 216 9.88 -5.03 11.45
C THR A 216 9.50 -3.92 10.48
N ASP A 217 10.06 -2.72 10.63
CA ASP A 217 9.79 -1.62 9.71
C ASP A 217 10.22 -1.93 8.27
N ALA A 218 11.31 -2.69 8.08
CA ALA A 218 11.74 -3.15 6.76
C ALA A 218 10.75 -4.12 6.14
N GLU A 219 10.24 -5.10 6.89
CA GLU A 219 9.24 -6.07 6.43
C GLU A 219 7.91 -5.39 6.09
N ARG A 220 7.49 -4.39 6.87
CA ARG A 220 6.27 -3.61 6.58
C ARG A 220 6.33 -2.84 5.26
N LEU A 221 7.52 -2.55 4.76
CA LEU A 221 7.74 -1.86 3.49
C LEU A 221 7.92 -2.82 2.31
N ASP A 222 8.09 -4.10 2.57
CA ASP A 222 8.19 -5.13 1.54
C ASP A 222 6.79 -5.66 1.15
N PHE A 223 5.95 -4.74 0.67
CA PHE A 223 4.55 -5.01 0.32
C PHE A 223 4.37 -6.23 -0.59
N PRO A 224 5.18 -6.44 -1.66
CA PRO A 224 5.01 -7.59 -2.53
C PRO A 224 5.25 -8.94 -1.84
N SER A 225 6.04 -8.96 -0.76
CA SER A 225 6.43 -10.21 -0.10
C SER A 225 5.66 -10.47 1.19
N VAL A 226 5.37 -9.41 1.99
CA VAL A 226 4.75 -9.54 3.31
C VAL A 226 3.24 -9.80 3.26
N ALA A 227 2.60 -9.53 2.13
CA ALA A 227 1.15 -9.60 1.98
C ALA A 227 0.72 -10.34 0.72
N MET A 228 -0.53 -10.77 0.67
CA MET A 228 -1.17 -11.42 -0.46
C MET A 228 -2.62 -11.00 -0.58
N LEU A 229 -3.21 -11.15 -1.77
CA LEU A 229 -4.66 -11.01 -1.92
C LEU A 229 -5.35 -12.23 -1.35
N THR A 230 -6.32 -12.02 -0.49
CA THR A 230 -7.18 -13.07 0.08
C THR A 230 -8.64 -12.74 -0.16
N CYS A 231 -9.50 -13.74 -0.38
CA CYS A 231 -10.91 -13.46 -0.64
C CYS A 231 -11.73 -13.37 0.65
N THR A 232 -12.67 -12.42 0.68
CA THR A 232 -13.65 -12.24 1.75
C THR A 232 -14.67 -13.39 1.81
N LEU A 233 -14.67 -14.28 0.83
CA LEU A 233 -15.53 -15.48 0.77
C LEU A 233 -15.04 -16.62 1.69
N GLY A 234 -14.17 -16.32 2.64
CA GLY A 234 -13.74 -17.22 3.70
C GLY A 234 -12.23 -17.39 3.83
N CYS A 235 -11.44 -17.28 2.76
CA CYS A 235 -10.00 -17.50 2.83
C CYS A 235 -9.29 -16.54 3.78
N ASP A 236 -9.67 -15.28 3.77
CA ASP A 236 -9.12 -14.25 4.63
C ASP A 236 -9.33 -14.61 6.11
N ALA A 237 -10.58 -14.82 6.50
CA ALA A 237 -10.95 -15.17 7.87
C ALA A 237 -10.31 -16.49 8.33
N LEU A 238 -10.22 -17.49 7.46
CA LEU A 238 -9.62 -18.78 7.82
C LEU A 238 -8.12 -18.65 8.05
N PHE A 239 -7.42 -17.86 7.24
CA PHE A 239 -5.98 -17.65 7.36
C PHE A 239 -5.66 -16.75 8.56
N GLU A 240 -6.30 -15.60 8.69
CA GLU A 240 -6.04 -14.65 9.75
C GLU A 240 -6.34 -15.23 11.15
N ASN A 241 -7.40 -16.04 11.28
CA ASN A 241 -7.73 -16.75 12.50
C ASN A 241 -6.97 -18.09 12.67
N ARG A 242 -6.03 -18.39 11.79
CA ARG A 242 -5.14 -19.56 11.89
C ARG A 242 -5.84 -20.91 11.82
N TYR A 243 -7.05 -20.98 11.23
CA TYR A 243 -7.69 -22.26 10.91
C TYR A 243 -6.99 -22.99 9.79
N ILE A 244 -6.29 -22.28 8.93
CA ILE A 244 -5.39 -22.81 7.91
C ILE A 244 -4.04 -22.09 8.00
N THR A 245 -3.00 -22.79 7.56
CA THR A 245 -1.68 -22.22 7.31
C THR A 245 -1.07 -22.84 6.05
N VAL A 246 0.15 -22.46 5.68
CA VAL A 246 0.84 -22.98 4.50
C VAL A 246 2.15 -23.61 4.93
N ASP A 247 2.39 -24.86 4.55
CA ASP A 247 3.63 -25.57 4.89
C ASP A 247 4.84 -25.10 4.03
N SER A 248 6.01 -25.65 4.31
CA SER A 248 7.25 -25.29 3.61
C SER A 248 7.29 -25.76 2.14
N SER A 249 6.32 -26.58 1.69
CA SER A 249 6.15 -26.94 0.29
C SER A 249 5.20 -26.02 -0.45
N GLY A 250 4.54 -25.09 0.25
CA GLY A 250 3.49 -24.23 -0.28
C GLY A 250 2.10 -24.88 -0.28
N THR A 251 1.92 -25.98 0.46
CA THR A 251 0.63 -26.66 0.58
C THR A 251 -0.16 -26.10 1.76
N ILE A 252 -1.45 -25.88 1.55
CA ILE A 252 -2.37 -25.42 2.60
C ILE A 252 -2.64 -26.60 3.56
N VAL A 253 -2.40 -26.38 4.83
CA VAL A 253 -2.60 -27.37 5.88
C VAL A 253 -3.55 -26.82 6.96
N PRO A 254 -4.33 -27.70 7.62
CA PRO A 254 -5.13 -27.32 8.77
C PRO A 254 -4.26 -26.74 9.89
N GLY A 255 -4.74 -25.70 10.53
CA GLY A 255 -4.11 -25.06 11.68
C GLY A 255 -4.88 -25.36 12.98
N CYS A 256 -5.43 -24.29 13.61
CA CYS A 256 -6.24 -24.42 14.80
C CYS A 256 -7.52 -25.24 14.54
N THR A 257 -7.89 -26.09 15.49
CA THR A 257 -9.13 -26.87 15.40
C THR A 257 -10.35 -25.98 15.72
N SER A 258 -11.48 -26.30 15.09
CA SER A 258 -12.77 -25.70 15.41
C SER A 258 -13.82 -26.78 15.61
N GLU A 259 -14.66 -26.64 16.63
CA GLU A 259 -15.81 -27.52 16.85
C GLU A 259 -16.99 -27.21 15.91
N HIS A 260 -16.93 -26.09 15.19
CA HIS A 260 -17.98 -25.68 14.24
C HIS A 260 -17.88 -26.48 12.93
N PRO A 261 -18.91 -27.27 12.55
CA PRO A 261 -18.88 -28.09 11.35
C PRO A 261 -18.65 -27.29 10.08
N ALA A 262 -19.21 -26.07 9.99
CA ALA A 262 -19.04 -25.21 8.81
C ALA A 262 -17.57 -24.74 8.64
N VAL A 263 -16.87 -24.45 9.74
CA VAL A 263 -15.44 -24.09 9.70
C VAL A 263 -14.61 -25.31 9.28
N ALA A 264 -14.88 -26.48 9.89
CA ALA A 264 -14.20 -27.74 9.54
C ALA A 264 -14.38 -28.09 8.06
N ALA A 265 -15.58 -27.93 7.51
CA ALA A 265 -15.86 -28.15 6.09
C ALA A 265 -15.06 -27.18 5.20
N SER A 266 -15.00 -25.89 5.56
CA SER A 266 -14.26 -24.88 4.82
C SER A 266 -12.74 -25.13 4.85
N VAL A 267 -12.20 -25.54 5.99
CA VAL A 267 -10.80 -25.96 6.14
C VAL A 267 -10.50 -27.18 5.27
N SER A 268 -11.37 -28.20 5.33
CA SER A 268 -11.21 -29.44 4.55
C SER A 268 -11.24 -29.19 3.04
N ALA A 269 -12.01 -28.21 2.58
CA ALA A 269 -12.08 -27.84 1.17
C ALA A 269 -10.80 -27.19 0.64
N LEU A 270 -9.98 -26.62 1.51
CA LEU A 270 -8.73 -25.96 1.15
C LEU A 270 -7.49 -26.78 1.46
N ALA A 271 -7.57 -27.68 2.43
CA ALA A 271 -6.46 -28.53 2.83
C ALA A 271 -5.94 -29.39 1.69
N GLY A 272 -4.62 -29.42 1.51
CA GLY A 272 -3.95 -30.15 0.42
C GLY A 272 -3.87 -29.37 -0.90
N LEU A 273 -4.56 -28.24 -1.05
CA LEU A 273 -4.39 -27.38 -2.22
C LEU A 273 -3.07 -26.61 -2.12
N ARG A 274 -2.54 -26.20 -3.27
CA ARG A 274 -1.36 -25.33 -3.33
C ARG A 274 -1.78 -23.88 -3.10
N CYS A 275 -1.11 -23.22 -2.16
CA CYS A 275 -1.20 -21.76 -1.99
C CYS A 275 -0.50 -21.07 -3.16
N ILE A 276 -1.24 -20.31 -3.96
CA ILE A 276 -0.71 -19.61 -5.15
C ILE A 276 0.22 -18.48 -4.76
N ALA A 277 -0.03 -17.86 -3.62
CA ALA A 277 0.84 -16.79 -3.11
C ALA A 277 2.20 -17.31 -2.58
N TYR A 278 2.36 -18.63 -2.41
CA TYR A 278 3.62 -19.15 -1.88
C TYR A 278 4.75 -19.10 -2.91
N THR A 279 5.87 -18.50 -2.49
CA THR A 279 7.17 -18.52 -3.19
C THR A 279 8.29 -18.72 -2.16
N GLU A 280 9.48 -19.14 -2.60
CA GLU A 280 10.65 -19.25 -1.72
C GLU A 280 10.99 -17.90 -1.04
N ALA A 281 10.85 -16.79 -1.75
CA ALA A 281 11.09 -15.46 -1.20
C ALA A 281 10.10 -15.09 -0.09
N ARG A 282 8.90 -15.63 -0.09
CA ARG A 282 7.85 -15.41 0.91
C ARG A 282 7.86 -16.43 2.04
N GLU A 283 8.67 -17.49 1.94
CA GLU A 283 8.71 -18.57 2.94
C GLU A 283 8.95 -18.05 4.36
N VAL A 284 9.79 -17.07 4.53
CA VAL A 284 10.07 -16.46 5.85
C VAL A 284 8.79 -15.94 6.53
N TYR A 285 7.87 -15.39 5.77
CA TYR A 285 6.60 -14.86 6.28
C TYR A 285 5.60 -15.98 6.57
N PHE A 286 5.54 -16.99 5.69
CA PHE A 286 4.71 -18.18 5.91
C PHE A 286 5.20 -19.01 7.10
N SER A 287 6.52 -19.13 7.28
CA SER A 287 7.09 -19.78 8.47
C SER A 287 6.67 -19.07 9.75
N ALA A 288 6.76 -17.74 9.80
CA ALA A 288 6.31 -16.96 10.95
C ALA A 288 4.81 -17.19 11.25
N HIS A 289 3.96 -17.27 10.22
CA HIS A 289 2.53 -17.57 10.38
C HIS A 289 2.32 -19.01 10.92
N ARG A 290 3.07 -20.00 10.43
CA ARG A 290 3.02 -21.39 10.93
C ARG A 290 3.40 -21.48 12.40
N ASP A 291 4.49 -20.84 12.78
CA ASP A 291 4.98 -20.84 14.16
C ASP A 291 3.92 -20.30 15.11
N LEU A 292 3.24 -19.21 14.75
CA LEU A 292 2.13 -18.66 15.52
C LEU A 292 0.91 -19.59 15.55
N THR A 293 0.65 -20.28 14.44
CA THR A 293 -0.48 -21.20 14.32
C THR A 293 -0.31 -22.39 15.28
N PHE A 294 0.88 -22.94 15.35
CA PHE A 294 1.15 -24.15 16.13
C PHE A 294 1.60 -23.85 17.58
N ALA A 295 2.16 -22.66 17.86
CA ALA A 295 2.46 -22.25 19.24
C ALA A 295 1.20 -22.16 20.13
N GLY A 296 0.03 -21.87 19.54
CA GLY A 296 -1.26 -21.85 20.24
C GLY A 296 -1.82 -23.25 20.59
N VAL A 297 -1.39 -24.28 19.87
CA VAL A 297 -1.90 -25.66 20.09
C VAL A 297 -1.27 -26.33 21.32
N GLY A 298 -0.08 -25.87 21.73
CA GLY A 298 0.61 -26.40 22.93
C GLY A 298 0.04 -25.96 24.28
N ASN A 299 -0.82 -24.94 24.31
CA ASN A 299 -1.33 -24.35 25.55
C ASN A 299 -2.81 -24.67 25.86
N SER A 300 -3.49 -25.49 25.08
CA SER A 300 -4.93 -25.78 25.26
C SER A 300 -5.22 -26.97 26.19
N THR A 301 -4.23 -27.52 26.92
CA THR A 301 -4.45 -28.66 27.83
C THR A 301 -4.42 -28.28 29.31
N VAL A 302 -4.44 -27.00 29.67
CA VAL A 302 -4.55 -26.58 31.09
C VAL A 302 -5.62 -25.52 31.24
N GLY A 303 -6.84 -25.94 31.51
CA GLY A 303 -7.89 -24.95 31.86
C GLY A 303 -9.32 -25.48 31.85
N SER A 304 -9.54 -26.75 32.24
CA SER A 304 -10.90 -27.23 32.53
C SER A 304 -10.96 -27.73 33.96
N ALA A 305 -10.88 -26.82 34.92
CA ALA A 305 -11.32 -27.04 36.27
C ALA A 305 -11.71 -25.71 36.92
N ILE A 306 -12.87 -25.73 37.56
CA ILE A 306 -13.46 -24.71 38.42
C ILE A 306 -14.42 -23.73 37.69
N VAL A 307 -15.72 -24.06 37.68
CA VAL A 307 -16.71 -23.41 38.52
C VAL A 307 -17.87 -24.36 38.80
N ALA A 308 -17.85 -24.98 39.96
CA ALA A 308 -19.05 -25.40 40.67
C ALA A 308 -19.13 -24.52 41.93
N ARG A 309 -20.02 -23.54 41.89
CA ARG A 309 -20.92 -23.11 43.02
C ARG A 309 -21.64 -21.85 42.61
#